data_df79b9fbf1b883feb5249c92e9beadf1
#
_entry.id   df79b9fbf1b883feb5249c92e9beadf1
#
_cell.length_a   1.000
_cell.length_b   1.000
_cell.length_c   1.000
_cell.angle_alpha   90.00
_cell.angle_beta   90.00
_cell.angle_gamma   90.00
#
_symmetry.space_group_name_H-M   'P 1'
#
loop_
_entity.id
_entity.type
_entity.pdbx_description
1 polymer ?
#
loop_
_entity_poly.entity_id
_entity_poly.type
_entity_poly.pdbx_seq_one_letter_code
_entity_poly.pdbx_strand_id
1 'polypeptide(L)'
;MFKKLNALSPFELNYKLIKMAGPNALNAGRGNPNFFNSFCRQVFADLQGAAMAISTPLGNDIQTYPLKGEQDFYKALIKKSSGWTSKRKDFFRDYLKYLAHRAKEEKKDVDDIMLDVVKSTLGCFYPVPPRIQPHLSLVAQEFLYDLVMEAGSSSDPGRQMKPDDFECFATEGAAAGILYVFNTLKENYLLLPHDKIALITPIFSPYLEMPRLADYDLEIVELKCNPDNNYALDDSEIDKLKDKSIKALFMVNPANPAAFSLSKANIDRIGKIVDTERKDLIVLSDNVYAPFADQYNSFMLSCPRNTIEVYSLSKYFGTTGWRLGLCMVAKNNRFNGLLKGLSGKYKKALNKRYETATLDPAKLTFMDRLVFDSRQVAEAHVGGLSTPQQSLIALMLYYDIADRKSEMKYRNSIKRILKGRLTTLYKQFDMHINIPPTSTQYYNLIDIPGITRHMYGDKAAEYIVSQYEYLEFLFHLVSKYHTILLPGSGFGATPWRLRISLANLEEKDYREIGMNLRKAIGDLVAPVL
;
A
#
# COMPACT_ATOMS: atom_id res chain seq x y z
N MET A 1 18.80 -30.07 -4.68
CA MET A 1 17.55 -29.51 -5.24
C MET A 1 17.10 -28.31 -4.40
N PHE A 2 16.92 -28.44 -3.09
CA PHE A 2 16.39 -27.37 -2.20
C PHE A 2 17.25 -26.10 -2.18
N LYS A 3 18.59 -26.18 -2.18
CA LYS A 3 19.47 -25.00 -2.26
C LYS A 3 19.19 -24.09 -3.47
N LYS A 4 18.83 -24.67 -4.63
CA LYS A 4 18.47 -23.90 -5.83
C LYS A 4 17.07 -23.30 -5.73
N LEU A 5 16.17 -23.94 -5.00
CA LEU A 5 14.81 -23.44 -4.78
C LEU A 5 14.77 -22.32 -3.76
N ASN A 6 15.65 -22.35 -2.76
CA ASN A 6 15.83 -21.26 -1.80
C ASN A 6 16.31 -19.94 -2.42
N ALA A 7 16.95 -20.00 -3.59
CA ALA A 7 17.39 -18.82 -4.31
C ALA A 7 16.28 -18.15 -5.14
N LEU A 8 15.11 -18.81 -5.28
CA LEU A 8 13.99 -18.24 -6.02
C LEU A 8 13.25 -17.20 -5.18
N SER A 9 12.77 -16.16 -5.88
CA SER A 9 11.82 -15.24 -5.27
C SER A 9 10.54 -16.00 -4.85
N PRO A 10 9.78 -15.51 -3.85
CA PRO A 10 8.50 -16.11 -3.48
C PRO A 10 7.52 -16.24 -4.64
N PHE A 11 7.57 -15.35 -5.63
CA PHE A 11 6.73 -15.42 -6.83
C PHE A 11 7.11 -16.58 -7.73
N GLU A 12 8.40 -16.75 -8.02
CA GLU A 12 8.90 -17.86 -8.85
C GLU A 12 8.70 -19.21 -8.17
N LEU A 13 8.89 -19.26 -6.86
CA LEU A 13 8.58 -20.45 -6.06
C LEU A 13 7.08 -20.77 -6.13
N ASN A 14 6.20 -19.79 -5.97
CA ASN A 14 4.75 -19.99 -6.08
C ASN A 14 4.36 -20.55 -7.46
N TYR A 15 4.96 -20.07 -8.53
CA TYR A 15 4.74 -20.63 -9.89
C TYR A 15 5.09 -22.12 -9.98
N LYS A 16 6.19 -22.53 -9.37
CA LYS A 16 6.59 -23.95 -9.34
C LYS A 16 5.64 -24.78 -8.50
N LEU A 17 5.23 -24.28 -7.32
CA LEU A 17 4.28 -24.95 -6.44
C LEU A 17 2.91 -25.14 -7.11
N ILE A 18 2.44 -24.14 -7.88
CA ILE A 18 1.18 -24.25 -8.66
C ILE A 18 1.28 -25.39 -9.69
N LYS A 19 2.40 -25.49 -10.43
CA LYS A 19 2.60 -26.56 -11.41
C LYS A 19 2.61 -27.96 -10.76
N MET A 20 3.12 -28.07 -9.54
CA MET A 20 3.14 -29.33 -8.78
C MET A 20 1.77 -29.70 -8.23
N ALA A 21 1.05 -28.74 -7.69
CA ALA A 21 -0.22 -28.97 -7.01
C ALA A 21 -1.38 -29.24 -7.95
N GLY A 22 -1.29 -28.83 -9.21
CA GLY A 22 -2.34 -28.96 -10.20
C GLY A 22 -3.47 -27.91 -10.09
N PRO A 23 -4.49 -28.01 -10.96
CA PRO A 23 -5.49 -26.94 -11.14
C PRO A 23 -6.43 -26.71 -9.95
N ASN A 24 -6.65 -27.74 -9.13
CA ASN A 24 -7.60 -27.69 -8.01
C ASN A 24 -6.91 -27.36 -6.66
N ALA A 25 -5.69 -26.85 -6.68
CA ALA A 25 -4.95 -26.57 -5.47
C ALA A 25 -5.52 -25.38 -4.68
N LEU A 26 -5.52 -25.51 -3.36
CA LEU A 26 -5.82 -24.43 -2.42
C LEU A 26 -4.62 -23.50 -2.33
N ASN A 27 -4.61 -22.46 -3.15
CA ASN A 27 -3.48 -21.52 -3.19
C ASN A 27 -3.72 -20.28 -2.32
N ALA A 28 -3.26 -20.32 -1.08
CA ALA A 28 -3.25 -19.18 -0.18
C ALA A 28 -1.92 -18.38 -0.20
N GLY A 29 -1.04 -18.66 -1.17
CA GLY A 29 0.18 -17.87 -1.42
C GLY A 29 -0.08 -16.54 -2.17
N ARG A 30 -1.25 -16.38 -2.82
CA ARG A 30 -1.60 -15.17 -3.57
C ARG A 30 -2.12 -14.08 -2.65
N GLY A 31 -1.72 -12.82 -2.90
CA GLY A 31 -2.12 -11.69 -2.07
C GLY A 31 -3.28 -10.84 -2.62
N ASN A 32 -3.90 -11.22 -3.75
CA ASN A 32 -5.08 -10.51 -4.26
C ASN A 32 -6.34 -10.91 -3.46
N PRO A 33 -7.22 -9.93 -3.10
CA PRO A 33 -8.47 -10.26 -2.43
C PRO A 33 -9.48 -10.91 -3.39
N ASN A 34 -10.38 -11.74 -2.85
CA ASN A 34 -11.54 -12.28 -3.56
C ASN A 34 -12.82 -11.43 -3.37
N PHE A 35 -12.68 -10.29 -2.74
CA PHE A 35 -13.74 -9.31 -2.55
C PHE A 35 -13.36 -7.97 -3.21
N PHE A 36 -14.36 -7.16 -3.53
CA PHE A 36 -14.18 -5.82 -4.10
C PHE A 36 -15.38 -4.91 -3.77
N ASN A 37 -15.14 -3.60 -3.82
CA ASN A 37 -16.20 -2.62 -3.67
C ASN A 37 -17.04 -2.53 -4.97
N SER A 38 -18.19 -3.19 -4.99
CA SER A 38 -19.10 -3.18 -6.14
C SER A 38 -19.86 -1.86 -6.27
N PHE A 39 -20.18 -1.21 -5.15
CA PHE A 39 -20.98 0.01 -5.13
C PHE A 39 -20.29 1.17 -5.87
N CYS A 40 -19.03 1.46 -5.52
CA CYS A 40 -18.27 2.53 -6.20
C CYS A 40 -18.07 2.25 -7.69
N ARG A 41 -17.92 0.98 -8.08
CA ARG A 41 -17.81 0.60 -9.50
C ARG A 41 -19.10 0.85 -10.26
N GLN A 42 -20.25 0.61 -9.64
CA GLN A 42 -21.57 0.92 -10.23
C GLN A 42 -21.78 2.43 -10.35
N VAL A 43 -21.42 3.21 -9.31
CA VAL A 43 -21.48 4.68 -9.37
C VAL A 43 -20.55 5.21 -10.47
N PHE A 44 -19.37 4.64 -10.63
CA PHE A 44 -18.45 5.04 -11.71
C PHE A 44 -19.00 4.73 -13.10
N ALA A 45 -19.63 3.59 -13.31
CA ALA A 45 -20.28 3.25 -14.58
C ALA A 45 -21.44 4.22 -14.89
N ASP A 46 -22.27 4.54 -13.88
CA ASP A 46 -23.34 5.52 -14.02
C ASP A 46 -22.77 6.93 -14.33
N LEU A 47 -21.65 7.30 -13.69
CA LEU A 47 -20.97 8.60 -13.93
C LEU A 47 -20.42 8.68 -15.36
N GLN A 48 -19.88 7.60 -15.93
CA GLN A 48 -19.47 7.57 -17.33
C GLN A 48 -20.64 7.88 -18.26
N GLY A 49 -21.81 7.24 -18.03
CA GLY A 49 -23.04 7.54 -18.78
C GLY A 49 -23.51 8.99 -18.62
N ALA A 50 -23.46 9.54 -17.41
CA ALA A 50 -23.82 10.94 -17.15
C ALA A 50 -22.86 11.92 -17.83
N ALA A 51 -21.56 11.65 -17.81
CA ALA A 51 -20.54 12.46 -18.45
C ALA A 51 -20.72 12.50 -19.99
N MET A 52 -20.98 11.35 -20.61
CA MET A 52 -21.33 11.30 -22.03
C MET A 52 -22.61 12.12 -22.35
N ALA A 53 -23.64 11.99 -21.52
CA ALA A 53 -24.90 12.70 -21.71
C ALA A 53 -24.82 14.22 -21.46
N ILE A 54 -23.73 14.73 -20.89
CA ILE A 54 -23.42 16.15 -20.71
C ILE A 54 -22.65 16.69 -21.94
N SER A 55 -21.94 15.83 -22.65
CA SER A 55 -21.16 16.18 -23.84
C SER A 55 -22.04 16.54 -25.03
N THR A 56 -21.55 17.37 -25.95
CA THR A 56 -22.31 17.88 -27.09
C THR A 56 -22.18 16.95 -28.30
N PRO A 57 -23.28 16.44 -28.89
CA PRO A 57 -23.23 15.65 -30.10
C PRO A 57 -22.60 16.41 -31.28
N LEU A 58 -21.68 15.77 -32.01
CA LEU A 58 -21.05 16.34 -33.21
C LEU A 58 -21.43 15.54 -34.47
N GLY A 59 -21.83 14.30 -34.32
CA GLY A 59 -22.22 13.42 -35.42
C GLY A 59 -22.66 12.07 -34.89
N ASN A 60 -22.80 11.06 -35.76
CA ASN A 60 -23.14 9.72 -35.37
C ASN A 60 -22.03 9.15 -34.48
N ASP A 61 -22.37 8.79 -33.25
CA ASP A 61 -21.45 8.22 -32.23
C ASP A 61 -20.23 9.11 -31.89
N ILE A 62 -20.23 10.40 -32.29
CA ILE A 62 -19.17 11.38 -32.03
C ILE A 62 -19.72 12.52 -31.15
N GLN A 63 -18.99 12.83 -30.10
CA GLN A 63 -19.31 13.95 -29.18
C GLN A 63 -18.07 14.79 -28.93
N THR A 64 -18.26 16.09 -28.71
CA THR A 64 -17.21 16.99 -28.25
C THR A 64 -17.16 16.97 -26.73
N TYR A 65 -15.94 17.15 -26.18
CA TYR A 65 -15.77 17.36 -24.75
C TYR A 65 -16.37 18.71 -24.33
N PRO A 66 -17.02 18.74 -23.14
CA PRO A 66 -17.59 19.98 -22.65
C PRO A 66 -16.52 21.03 -22.32
N LEU A 67 -16.83 22.30 -22.58
CA LEU A 67 -15.95 23.43 -22.32
C LEU A 67 -16.45 24.27 -21.14
N LYS A 68 -15.53 24.99 -20.50
CA LYS A 68 -15.87 25.91 -19.41
C LYS A 68 -16.84 26.97 -19.91
N GLY A 69 -17.89 27.25 -19.12
CA GLY A 69 -18.90 28.27 -19.42
C GLY A 69 -20.05 27.79 -20.32
N GLU A 70 -20.02 26.55 -20.87
CA GLU A 70 -21.14 26.04 -21.68
C GLU A 70 -22.39 25.76 -20.85
N GLN A 71 -22.23 25.38 -19.59
CA GLN A 71 -23.32 25.08 -18.67
C GLN A 71 -22.83 25.06 -17.21
N ASP A 72 -23.76 25.05 -16.25
CA ASP A 72 -23.50 24.78 -14.85
C ASP A 72 -23.31 23.25 -14.66
N PHE A 73 -22.05 22.79 -14.57
CA PHE A 73 -21.71 21.37 -14.51
C PHE A 73 -22.19 20.70 -13.21
N TYR A 74 -22.26 21.45 -12.10
CA TYR A 74 -22.83 20.92 -10.87
C TYR A 74 -24.32 20.54 -11.06
N LYS A 75 -25.13 21.47 -11.60
CA LYS A 75 -26.54 21.21 -11.87
C LYS A 75 -26.74 20.13 -12.94
N ALA A 76 -25.89 20.12 -13.98
CA ALA A 76 -25.95 19.12 -15.03
C ALA A 76 -25.72 17.71 -14.50
N LEU A 77 -24.69 17.50 -13.65
CA LEU A 77 -24.41 16.20 -13.00
C LEU A 77 -25.56 15.77 -12.08
N ILE A 78 -26.11 16.67 -11.27
CA ILE A 78 -27.29 16.40 -10.43
C ILE A 78 -28.48 15.97 -11.30
N LYS A 79 -28.77 16.69 -12.39
CA LYS A 79 -29.88 16.36 -13.31
C LYS A 79 -29.70 14.99 -13.95
N LYS A 80 -28.48 14.69 -14.44
CA LYS A 80 -28.20 13.39 -15.10
C LYS A 80 -28.23 12.22 -14.14
N SER A 81 -27.94 12.43 -12.85
CA SER A 81 -28.05 11.37 -11.82
C SER A 81 -29.49 11.09 -11.36
N SER A 82 -30.51 11.86 -11.81
CA SER A 82 -31.89 11.72 -11.34
C SER A 82 -32.51 10.33 -11.58
N GLY A 83 -32.10 9.66 -12.65
CA GLY A 83 -32.55 8.30 -13.01
C GLY A 83 -31.82 7.16 -12.29
N TRP A 84 -30.84 7.45 -11.46
CA TRP A 84 -30.11 6.41 -10.73
C TRP A 84 -30.94 5.86 -9.57
N THR A 85 -30.56 4.68 -9.03
CA THR A 85 -31.19 4.18 -7.80
C THR A 85 -30.97 5.18 -6.66
N SER A 86 -31.93 5.30 -5.73
CA SER A 86 -31.89 6.27 -4.63
C SER A 86 -30.56 6.28 -3.90
N LYS A 87 -30.05 5.11 -3.53
CA LYS A 87 -28.77 4.97 -2.81
C LYS A 87 -27.57 5.54 -3.59
N ARG A 88 -27.46 5.26 -4.90
CA ARG A 88 -26.36 5.77 -5.73
C ARG A 88 -26.49 7.26 -5.99
N LYS A 89 -27.71 7.72 -6.26
CA LYS A 89 -28.03 9.14 -6.46
C LYS A 89 -27.71 9.97 -5.23
N ASP A 90 -28.10 9.52 -4.04
CA ASP A 90 -27.88 10.24 -2.79
C ASP A 90 -26.37 10.30 -2.47
N PHE A 91 -25.66 9.18 -2.60
CA PHE A 91 -24.21 9.12 -2.44
C PHE A 91 -23.50 10.08 -3.41
N PHE A 92 -23.88 10.07 -4.70
CA PHE A 92 -23.25 10.91 -5.70
C PHE A 92 -23.55 12.40 -5.48
N ARG A 93 -24.77 12.74 -5.09
CA ARG A 93 -25.13 14.11 -4.69
C ARG A 93 -24.29 14.60 -3.51
N ASP A 94 -24.08 13.77 -2.52
CA ASP A 94 -23.28 14.12 -1.34
C ASP A 94 -21.78 14.20 -1.69
N TYR A 95 -21.30 13.39 -2.62
CA TYR A 95 -19.96 13.52 -3.19
C TYR A 95 -19.78 14.88 -3.90
N LEU A 96 -20.72 15.30 -4.74
CA LEU A 96 -20.64 16.59 -5.42
C LEU A 96 -20.72 17.78 -4.43
N LYS A 97 -21.58 17.70 -3.41
CA LYS A 97 -21.62 18.69 -2.32
C LYS A 97 -20.29 18.77 -1.57
N TYR A 98 -19.71 17.62 -1.27
CA TYR A 98 -18.41 17.55 -0.62
C TYR A 98 -17.33 18.23 -1.47
N LEU A 99 -17.24 17.91 -2.76
CA LEU A 99 -16.29 18.55 -3.66
C LEU A 99 -16.51 20.07 -3.75
N ALA A 100 -17.76 20.51 -3.84
CA ALA A 100 -18.09 21.94 -3.88
C ALA A 100 -17.70 22.66 -2.59
N HIS A 101 -17.86 22.02 -1.43
CA HIS A 101 -17.44 22.55 -0.14
C HIS A 101 -15.92 22.67 -0.07
N ARG A 102 -15.19 21.59 -0.36
CA ARG A 102 -13.73 21.57 -0.35
C ARG A 102 -13.12 22.57 -1.35
N ALA A 103 -13.71 22.67 -2.54
CA ALA A 103 -13.26 23.65 -3.54
C ALA A 103 -13.34 25.09 -2.99
N LYS A 104 -14.44 25.46 -2.30
CA LYS A 104 -14.59 26.79 -1.68
C LYS A 104 -13.58 27.03 -0.57
N GLU A 105 -13.32 26.05 0.29
CA GLU A 105 -12.28 26.14 1.33
C GLU A 105 -10.89 26.42 0.74
N GLU A 106 -10.56 25.75 -0.37
CA GLU A 106 -9.30 25.96 -1.10
C GLU A 106 -9.33 27.13 -2.09
N LYS A 107 -10.39 27.94 -2.09
CA LYS A 107 -10.57 29.10 -3.00
C LYS A 107 -10.48 28.72 -4.49
N LYS A 108 -10.94 27.52 -4.83
CA LYS A 108 -11.06 27.02 -6.21
C LYS A 108 -12.46 27.25 -6.75
N ASP A 109 -12.56 27.44 -8.07
CA ASP A 109 -13.86 27.54 -8.75
C ASP A 109 -14.57 26.17 -8.71
N VAL A 110 -15.81 26.16 -8.21
CA VAL A 110 -16.60 24.93 -8.09
C VAL A 110 -16.92 24.36 -9.47
N ASP A 111 -17.21 25.21 -10.47
CA ASP A 111 -17.56 24.73 -11.80
C ASP A 111 -16.34 24.11 -12.51
N ASP A 112 -15.14 24.64 -12.28
CA ASP A 112 -13.89 24.03 -12.75
C ASP A 112 -13.69 22.62 -12.17
N ILE A 113 -14.00 22.42 -10.88
CA ILE A 113 -13.91 21.08 -10.25
C ILE A 113 -14.96 20.13 -10.83
N MET A 114 -16.19 20.60 -11.08
CA MET A 114 -17.23 19.75 -11.66
C MET A 114 -16.94 19.41 -13.13
N LEU A 115 -16.41 20.36 -13.89
CA LEU A 115 -15.94 20.13 -15.26
C LEU A 115 -14.78 19.11 -15.27
N ASP A 116 -13.85 19.22 -14.31
CA ASP A 116 -12.76 18.24 -14.15
C ASP A 116 -13.30 16.83 -13.87
N VAL A 117 -14.33 16.67 -13.03
CA VAL A 117 -15.01 15.37 -12.83
C VAL A 117 -15.51 14.80 -14.15
N VAL A 118 -16.20 15.61 -14.97
CA VAL A 118 -16.75 15.17 -16.27
C VAL A 118 -15.62 14.78 -17.23
N LYS A 119 -14.66 15.69 -17.46
CA LYS A 119 -13.57 15.49 -18.42
C LYS A 119 -12.64 14.37 -18.03
N SER A 120 -12.33 14.24 -16.75
CA SER A 120 -11.51 13.14 -16.22
C SER A 120 -12.21 11.79 -16.41
N THR A 121 -13.51 11.72 -16.14
CA THR A 121 -14.29 10.49 -16.32
C THR A 121 -14.33 10.04 -17.77
N LEU A 122 -14.40 10.98 -18.73
CA LEU A 122 -14.36 10.70 -20.16
C LEU A 122 -12.95 10.36 -20.67
N GLY A 123 -11.89 10.68 -19.93
CA GLY A 123 -10.51 10.45 -20.38
C GLY A 123 -10.06 11.40 -21.48
N CYS A 124 -10.51 12.66 -21.43
CA CYS A 124 -10.30 13.64 -22.48
C CYS A 124 -8.86 14.09 -22.71
N PHE A 125 -7.99 13.89 -21.74
CA PHE A 125 -6.62 14.41 -21.76
C PHE A 125 -5.64 13.51 -21.03
N TYR A 126 -4.37 13.66 -21.36
CA TYR A 126 -3.29 12.96 -20.65
C TYR A 126 -3.17 13.44 -19.20
N PRO A 127 -2.78 12.58 -18.26
CA PRO A 127 -2.50 12.98 -16.87
C PRO A 127 -1.23 13.85 -16.82
N VAL A 128 -1.40 15.15 -17.06
CA VAL A 128 -0.33 16.15 -17.02
C VAL A 128 0.03 16.55 -15.58
N PRO A 129 1.17 17.18 -15.34
CA PRO A 129 1.49 17.71 -14.00
C PRO A 129 0.39 18.60 -13.44
N PRO A 130 0.11 18.50 -12.12
CA PRO A 130 0.83 17.73 -11.10
C PRO A 130 0.53 16.22 -11.06
N ARG A 131 -0.04 15.63 -12.10
CA ARG A 131 -0.41 14.20 -12.22
C ARG A 131 -1.42 13.71 -11.18
N ILE A 132 -2.17 14.61 -10.63
CA ILE A 132 -3.36 14.35 -9.83
C ILE A 132 -4.44 15.33 -10.28
N GLN A 133 -5.61 14.79 -10.58
CA GLN A 133 -6.72 15.64 -11.03
C GLN A 133 -7.25 16.49 -9.86
N PRO A 134 -7.69 17.74 -10.10
CA PRO A 134 -8.15 18.64 -9.06
C PRO A 134 -9.20 18.05 -8.12
N HIS A 135 -10.24 17.38 -8.67
CA HIS A 135 -11.27 16.72 -7.85
C HIS A 135 -10.71 15.57 -7.00
N LEU A 136 -9.74 14.79 -7.53
CA LEU A 136 -9.09 13.73 -6.76
C LEU A 136 -8.21 14.31 -5.66
N SER A 137 -7.46 15.39 -5.93
CA SER A 137 -6.58 16.02 -4.94
C SER A 137 -7.34 16.40 -3.67
N LEU A 138 -8.55 17.01 -3.83
CA LEU A 138 -9.41 17.41 -2.70
C LEU A 138 -9.80 16.23 -1.80
N VAL A 139 -10.09 15.08 -2.41
CA VAL A 139 -10.50 13.86 -1.68
C VAL A 139 -9.30 13.12 -1.11
N ALA A 140 -8.21 13.02 -1.88
CA ALA A 140 -7.03 12.26 -1.49
C ALA A 140 -6.32 12.85 -0.27
N GLN A 141 -6.20 14.18 -0.20
CA GLN A 141 -5.61 14.86 0.95
C GLN A 141 -6.37 14.55 2.26
N GLU A 142 -7.71 14.67 2.26
CA GLU A 142 -8.52 14.36 3.44
C GLU A 142 -8.46 12.87 3.79
N PHE A 143 -8.64 11.99 2.80
CA PHE A 143 -8.61 10.54 3.03
C PHE A 143 -7.28 10.08 3.64
N LEU A 144 -6.14 10.47 3.03
CA LEU A 144 -4.82 10.05 3.51
C LEU A 144 -4.50 10.67 4.86
N TYR A 145 -4.85 11.95 5.06
CA TYR A 145 -4.69 12.59 6.36
C TYR A 145 -5.49 11.85 7.44
N ASP A 146 -6.77 11.59 7.24
CA ASP A 146 -7.61 10.88 8.20
C ASP A 146 -7.07 9.46 8.48
N LEU A 147 -6.63 8.75 7.42
CA LEU A 147 -6.08 7.40 7.57
C LEU A 147 -4.83 7.38 8.44
N VAL A 148 -3.87 8.27 8.18
CA VAL A 148 -2.57 8.27 8.88
C VAL A 148 -2.63 8.93 10.26
N MET A 149 -3.66 9.77 10.51
CA MET A 149 -3.84 10.48 11.78
C MET A 149 -4.83 9.81 12.72
N GLU A 150 -5.50 8.73 12.31
CA GLU A 150 -6.58 8.08 13.08
C GLU A 150 -6.14 7.70 14.51
N ALA A 151 -4.94 7.16 14.67
CA ALA A 151 -4.40 6.74 15.97
C ALA A 151 -3.63 7.84 16.73
N GLY A 152 -3.55 9.05 16.18
CA GLY A 152 -2.75 10.14 16.74
C GLY A 152 -3.39 10.86 17.91
N SER A 153 -2.54 11.39 18.80
CA SER A 153 -2.94 12.34 19.84
C SER A 153 -2.75 13.79 19.33
N SER A 154 -3.39 14.75 19.99
CA SER A 154 -3.27 16.17 19.65
C SER A 154 -1.83 16.71 19.76
N SER A 155 -0.97 16.07 20.55
CA SER A 155 0.43 16.44 20.73
C SER A 155 1.36 15.93 19.63
N ASP A 156 0.91 14.97 18.79
CA ASP A 156 1.73 14.44 17.71
C ASP A 156 1.99 15.52 16.63
N PRO A 157 3.23 15.68 16.10
CA PRO A 157 3.57 16.68 15.10
C PRO A 157 2.66 16.66 13.87
N GLY A 158 2.28 15.46 13.40
CA GLY A 158 1.39 15.30 12.26
C GLY A 158 -0.03 15.78 12.53
N ARG A 159 -0.55 15.60 13.75
CA ARG A 159 -1.90 16.07 14.15
C ARG A 159 -2.01 17.58 14.26
N GLN A 160 -0.91 18.29 14.36
CA GLN A 160 -0.88 19.75 14.33
C GLN A 160 -1.00 20.32 12.91
N MET A 161 -0.89 19.47 11.88
CA MET A 161 -1.04 19.81 10.48
C MET A 161 -2.51 19.63 10.03
N LYS A 162 -2.82 20.19 8.86
CA LYS A 162 -4.13 20.05 8.20
C LYS A 162 -3.98 19.24 6.92
N PRO A 163 -5.08 18.69 6.36
CA PRO A 163 -5.04 18.00 5.07
C PRO A 163 -4.33 18.80 3.96
N ASP A 164 -4.57 20.11 3.93
CA ASP A 164 -3.99 21.01 2.92
C ASP A 164 -2.48 21.26 3.08
N ASP A 165 -1.88 20.86 4.21
CA ASP A 165 -0.43 20.91 4.41
C ASP A 165 0.31 19.76 3.71
N PHE A 166 -0.42 18.86 3.06
CA PHE A 166 0.12 17.73 2.32
C PHE A 166 -0.09 17.86 0.82
N GLU A 167 0.84 17.30 0.07
CA GLU A 167 0.74 17.14 -1.38
C GLU A 167 0.56 15.67 -1.71
N CYS A 168 -0.30 15.39 -2.66
CA CYS A 168 -0.58 14.05 -3.16
C CYS A 168 -0.23 13.92 -4.64
N PHE A 169 0.18 12.71 -5.03
CA PHE A 169 0.51 12.33 -6.39
C PHE A 169 -0.14 10.98 -6.72
N ALA A 170 -0.85 10.89 -7.85
CA ALA A 170 -1.51 9.66 -8.29
C ALA A 170 -0.55 8.73 -9.04
N THR A 171 -0.51 7.45 -8.66
CA THR A 171 0.43 6.46 -9.18
C THR A 171 -0.29 5.19 -9.66
N GLU A 172 0.39 4.43 -10.53
CA GLU A 172 -0.09 3.14 -11.03
C GLU A 172 0.07 2.01 -9.99
N GLY A 173 -0.48 2.25 -8.80
CA GLY A 173 -0.37 1.42 -7.59
C GLY A 173 0.86 1.77 -6.74
N ALA A 174 0.89 1.28 -5.49
CA ALA A 174 1.98 1.55 -4.56
C ALA A 174 3.35 1.15 -5.11
N ALA A 175 3.45 0.00 -5.79
CA ALA A 175 4.74 -0.48 -6.31
C ALA A 175 5.36 0.51 -7.31
N ALA A 176 4.55 1.11 -8.21
CA ALA A 176 5.03 2.16 -9.09
C ALA A 176 5.41 3.42 -8.30
N GLY A 177 4.59 3.83 -7.32
CA GLY A 177 4.90 4.97 -6.45
C GLY A 177 6.24 4.82 -5.74
N ILE A 178 6.52 3.64 -5.18
CA ILE A 178 7.79 3.35 -4.51
C ILE A 178 8.96 3.39 -5.50
N LEU A 179 8.80 2.82 -6.67
CA LEU A 179 9.82 2.88 -7.72
C LEU A 179 10.12 4.33 -8.13
N TYR A 180 9.10 5.16 -8.30
CA TYR A 180 9.25 6.60 -8.59
C TYR A 180 9.99 7.33 -7.49
N VAL A 181 9.68 7.03 -6.22
CA VAL A 181 10.39 7.62 -5.08
C VAL A 181 11.87 7.22 -5.10
N PHE A 182 12.21 5.94 -5.25
CA PHE A 182 13.60 5.50 -5.32
C PHE A 182 14.34 6.10 -6.51
N ASN A 183 13.72 6.17 -7.69
CA ASN A 183 14.29 6.83 -8.85
C ASN A 183 14.55 8.31 -8.59
N THR A 184 13.58 9.02 -8.01
CA THR A 184 13.74 10.44 -7.70
C THR A 184 14.83 10.67 -6.67
N LEU A 185 14.93 9.84 -5.61
CA LEU A 185 15.99 9.95 -4.62
C LEU A 185 17.37 9.75 -5.26
N LYS A 186 17.53 8.77 -6.14
CA LYS A 186 18.76 8.51 -6.89
C LYS A 186 19.09 9.66 -7.84
N GLU A 187 18.16 10.03 -8.72
CA GLU A 187 18.36 11.04 -9.75
C GLU A 187 18.63 12.44 -9.17
N ASN A 188 18.17 12.67 -7.92
CA ASN A 188 18.41 13.91 -7.20
C ASN A 188 19.57 13.82 -6.20
N TYR A 189 20.41 12.79 -6.27
CA TYR A 189 21.59 12.62 -5.42
C TYR A 189 21.28 12.59 -3.91
N LEU A 190 20.08 12.18 -3.53
CA LEU A 190 19.68 11.94 -2.13
C LEU A 190 19.98 10.51 -1.69
N LEU A 191 20.11 9.58 -2.66
CA LEU A 191 20.67 8.23 -2.51
C LEU A 191 21.72 8.03 -3.60
N LEU A 192 22.89 7.57 -3.20
CA LEU A 192 24.01 7.26 -4.10
C LEU A 192 24.31 5.75 -4.04
N PRO A 193 24.94 5.17 -5.07
CA PRO A 193 25.43 3.80 -5.00
C PRO A 193 26.28 3.59 -3.74
N HIS A 194 26.13 2.43 -3.10
CA HIS A 194 26.76 2.04 -1.83
C HIS A 194 26.28 2.81 -0.58
N ASP A 195 25.29 3.71 -0.69
CA ASP A 195 24.62 4.25 0.49
C ASP A 195 23.84 3.14 1.21
N LYS A 196 23.74 3.26 2.55
CA LYS A 196 22.95 2.32 3.34
C LYS A 196 21.50 2.76 3.46
N ILE A 197 20.61 1.80 3.34
CA ILE A 197 19.20 1.95 3.68
C ILE A 197 18.80 0.93 4.76
N ALA A 198 17.99 1.37 5.71
CA ALA A 198 17.39 0.49 6.69
C ALA A 198 16.07 -0.09 6.16
N LEU A 199 15.87 -1.40 6.29
CA LEU A 199 14.61 -2.08 6.00
C LEU A 199 14.06 -2.71 7.26
N ILE A 200 12.80 -2.44 7.60
CA ILE A 200 12.12 -3.15 8.68
C ILE A 200 11.63 -4.48 8.14
N THR A 201 12.16 -5.58 8.70
CA THR A 201 11.86 -6.96 8.28
C THR A 201 11.08 -7.71 9.36
N PRO A 202 10.18 -8.67 8.97
CA PRO A 202 9.94 -9.15 7.60
C PRO A 202 9.17 -8.15 6.72
N ILE A 203 9.50 -8.13 5.42
CA ILE A 203 8.96 -7.17 4.45
C ILE A 203 8.60 -7.87 3.13
N PHE A 204 7.75 -7.25 2.31
CA PHE A 204 7.38 -7.73 0.98
C PHE A 204 8.62 -7.93 0.10
N SER A 205 8.79 -9.15 -0.46
CA SER A 205 10.04 -9.57 -1.09
C SER A 205 10.61 -8.65 -2.20
N PRO A 206 9.80 -8.02 -3.07
CA PRO A 206 10.36 -7.06 -4.04
C PRO A 206 11.14 -5.90 -3.40
N TYR A 207 10.81 -5.56 -2.16
CA TYR A 207 11.48 -4.48 -1.43
C TYR A 207 12.81 -4.90 -0.81
N LEU A 208 13.07 -6.21 -0.69
CA LEU A 208 14.40 -6.75 -0.37
C LEU A 208 15.30 -6.80 -1.60
N GLU A 209 14.71 -6.93 -2.78
CA GLU A 209 15.44 -7.13 -4.04
C GLU A 209 15.78 -5.79 -4.72
N MET A 210 14.82 -4.86 -4.75
CA MET A 210 14.94 -3.59 -5.47
C MET A 210 16.18 -2.77 -5.10
N PRO A 211 16.55 -2.59 -3.81
CA PRO A 211 17.75 -1.82 -3.46
C PRO A 211 19.06 -2.43 -3.96
N ARG A 212 19.07 -3.75 -4.19
CA ARG A 212 20.24 -4.51 -4.66
C ARG A 212 20.38 -4.54 -6.19
N LEU A 213 19.39 -4.03 -6.92
CA LEU A 213 19.51 -3.93 -8.37
C LEU A 213 20.69 -3.02 -8.75
N ALA A 214 21.38 -3.36 -9.84
CA ALA A 214 22.55 -2.61 -10.32
C ALA A 214 22.27 -1.11 -10.52
N ASP A 215 21.02 -0.75 -10.80
CA ASP A 215 20.59 0.64 -10.95
C ASP A 215 20.65 1.44 -9.64
N TYR A 216 20.55 0.78 -8.48
CA TYR A 216 20.59 1.42 -7.16
C TYR A 216 21.84 1.09 -6.37
N ASP A 217 22.24 -0.18 -6.35
CA ASP A 217 23.44 -0.70 -5.69
C ASP A 217 23.58 -0.22 -4.23
N LEU A 218 22.50 -0.36 -3.45
CA LEU A 218 22.40 0.09 -2.07
C LEU A 218 22.71 -1.05 -1.10
N GLU A 219 23.35 -0.71 0.01
CA GLU A 219 23.55 -1.64 1.13
C GLU A 219 22.33 -1.67 2.04
N ILE A 220 21.89 -2.88 2.45
CA ILE A 220 20.73 -3.06 3.32
C ILE A 220 21.18 -3.30 4.76
N VAL A 221 20.62 -2.50 5.67
CA VAL A 221 20.66 -2.71 7.11
C VAL A 221 19.28 -3.19 7.56
N GLU A 222 19.17 -4.44 8.00
CA GLU A 222 17.91 -4.96 8.49
C GLU A 222 17.63 -4.52 9.93
N LEU A 223 16.43 -4.00 10.17
CA LEU A 223 15.82 -3.81 11.47
C LEU A 223 14.80 -4.95 11.68
N LYS A 224 15.14 -5.90 12.50
CA LYS A 224 14.36 -7.14 12.65
C LYS A 224 13.27 -6.98 13.69
N CYS A 225 12.02 -7.15 13.26
CA CYS A 225 10.89 -7.21 14.18
C CYS A 225 10.91 -8.51 15.00
N ASN A 226 10.52 -8.39 16.27
CA ASN A 226 10.43 -9.50 17.19
C ASN A 226 9.09 -10.25 17.02
N PRO A 227 9.10 -11.49 16.49
CA PRO A 227 7.85 -12.24 16.27
C PRO A 227 7.13 -12.63 17.57
N ASP A 228 7.84 -12.70 18.69
CA ASP A 228 7.27 -13.07 19.98
C ASP A 228 6.64 -11.86 20.70
N ASN A 229 6.88 -10.66 20.16
CA ASN A 229 6.30 -9.40 20.64
C ASN A 229 5.43 -8.73 19.55
N ASN A 230 4.51 -9.48 18.94
CA ASN A 230 3.61 -8.97 17.89
C ASN A 230 4.34 -8.19 16.78
N TYR A 231 5.54 -8.61 16.41
CA TYR A 231 6.38 -7.94 15.42
C TYR A 231 6.73 -6.48 15.75
N ALA A 232 6.79 -6.11 17.02
CA ALA A 232 7.39 -4.85 17.45
C ALA A 232 8.92 -4.87 17.23
N LEU A 233 9.52 -3.68 17.10
CA LEU A 233 10.96 -3.53 17.10
C LEU A 233 11.48 -3.41 18.53
N ASP A 234 12.56 -4.12 18.83
CA ASP A 234 13.30 -3.91 20.05
C ASP A 234 14.14 -2.62 19.95
N ASP A 235 14.41 -1.99 21.08
CA ASP A 235 15.13 -0.72 21.14
C ASP A 235 16.51 -0.76 20.48
N SER A 236 17.23 -1.88 20.58
CA SER A 236 18.52 -2.08 19.92
C SER A 236 18.44 -2.08 18.39
N GLU A 237 17.33 -2.56 17.83
CA GLU A 237 17.10 -2.51 16.40
C GLU A 237 16.83 -1.06 15.94
N ILE A 238 16.03 -0.30 16.70
CA ILE A 238 15.75 1.10 16.40
C ILE A 238 17.00 1.95 16.51
N ASP A 239 17.89 1.67 17.48
CA ASP A 239 19.12 2.45 17.71
C ASP A 239 20.13 2.36 16.55
N LYS A 240 20.03 1.36 15.67
CA LYS A 240 20.80 1.30 14.42
C LYS A 240 20.56 2.55 13.54
N LEU A 241 19.38 3.17 13.61
CA LEU A 241 19.05 4.37 12.84
C LEU A 241 19.88 5.61 13.24
N LYS A 242 20.59 5.58 14.37
CA LYS A 242 21.54 6.64 14.78
C LYS A 242 22.80 6.66 13.90
N ASP A 243 23.10 5.57 13.20
CA ASP A 243 24.20 5.50 12.24
C ASP A 243 23.94 6.47 11.07
N LYS A 244 24.78 7.49 10.91
CA LYS A 244 24.69 8.51 9.87
C LYS A 244 24.97 7.99 8.45
N SER A 245 25.51 6.78 8.31
CA SER A 245 25.69 6.14 7.00
C SER A 245 24.35 5.65 6.41
N ILE A 246 23.32 5.42 7.24
CA ILE A 246 21.97 5.06 6.79
C ILE A 246 21.27 6.31 6.28
N LYS A 247 20.90 6.36 5.00
CA LYS A 247 20.27 7.53 4.36
C LYS A 247 18.75 7.48 4.34
N ALA A 248 18.18 6.28 4.31
CA ALA A 248 16.74 6.09 4.30
C ALA A 248 16.31 4.93 5.19
N LEU A 249 15.12 5.03 5.75
CA LEU A 249 14.36 3.94 6.37
C LEU A 249 13.17 3.60 5.46
N PHE A 250 13.02 2.34 5.10
CA PHE A 250 11.90 1.88 4.30
C PHE A 250 11.17 0.71 4.97
N MET A 251 9.83 0.71 4.87
CA MET A 251 8.98 -0.32 5.43
C MET A 251 7.63 -0.44 4.74
N VAL A 252 6.96 -1.57 4.99
CA VAL A 252 5.52 -1.76 4.78
C VAL A 252 4.85 -1.74 6.15
N ASN A 253 3.96 -0.79 6.40
CA ASN A 253 3.29 -0.64 7.69
C ASN A 253 1.78 -0.39 7.51
N PRO A 254 0.91 -1.30 7.93
CA PRO A 254 1.16 -2.62 8.55
C PRO A 254 1.90 -3.58 7.63
N ALA A 255 2.70 -4.46 8.22
CA ALA A 255 3.66 -5.30 7.52
C ALA A 255 3.02 -6.38 6.62
N ASN A 256 3.70 -6.73 5.54
CA ASN A 256 3.49 -7.94 4.75
C ASN A 256 4.82 -8.73 4.74
N PRO A 257 4.88 -9.92 5.32
CA PRO A 257 3.78 -10.85 5.66
C PRO A 257 3.30 -10.83 7.12
N ALA A 258 3.94 -10.11 8.04
CA ALA A 258 3.64 -10.18 9.47
C ALA A 258 2.21 -9.74 9.83
N ALA A 259 1.62 -8.81 9.05
CA ALA A 259 0.26 -8.31 9.20
C ALA A 259 0.01 -7.49 10.48
N PHE A 260 1.04 -6.85 11.02
CA PHE A 260 0.94 -5.96 12.18
C PHE A 260 1.40 -4.55 11.81
N SER A 261 0.72 -3.54 12.37
CA SER A 261 1.23 -2.17 12.44
C SER A 261 2.29 -2.10 13.54
N LEU A 262 3.33 -1.31 13.33
CA LEU A 262 4.26 -0.97 14.41
C LEU A 262 3.51 -0.37 15.60
N SER A 263 4.04 -0.61 16.80
CA SER A 263 3.49 -0.01 18.01
C SER A 263 3.67 1.52 18.01
N LYS A 264 2.79 2.24 18.71
CA LYS A 264 2.94 3.69 18.90
C LYS A 264 4.32 4.03 19.51
N ALA A 265 4.78 3.22 20.46
CA ALA A 265 6.08 3.41 21.10
C ALA A 265 7.25 3.32 20.10
N ASN A 266 7.22 2.36 19.16
CA ASN A 266 8.24 2.26 18.11
C ASN A 266 8.20 3.49 17.19
N ILE A 267 7.01 3.92 16.75
CA ILE A 267 6.83 5.10 15.89
C ILE A 267 7.37 6.36 16.58
N ASP A 268 7.01 6.56 17.84
CA ASP A 268 7.45 7.75 18.61
C ASP A 268 8.95 7.76 18.84
N ARG A 269 9.54 6.59 19.16
CA ARG A 269 10.99 6.47 19.33
C ARG A 269 11.76 6.79 18.04
N ILE A 270 11.31 6.24 16.90
CA ILE A 270 11.90 6.54 15.60
C ILE A 270 11.72 8.02 15.28
N GLY A 271 10.52 8.57 15.47
CA GLY A 271 10.26 9.99 15.27
C GLY A 271 11.16 10.89 16.12
N LYS A 272 11.42 10.53 17.37
CA LYS A 272 12.34 11.24 18.25
C LYS A 272 13.77 11.24 17.69
N ILE A 273 14.29 10.08 17.26
CA ILE A 273 15.62 9.99 16.64
C ILE A 273 15.70 10.88 15.40
N VAL A 274 14.65 10.83 14.55
CA VAL A 274 14.58 11.66 13.32
C VAL A 274 14.61 13.16 13.67
N ASP A 275 13.86 13.59 14.66
CA ASP A 275 13.77 15.02 15.00
C ASP A 275 14.97 15.57 15.74
N THR A 276 15.65 14.76 16.55
CA THR A 276 16.75 15.23 17.40
C THR A 276 18.12 14.95 16.79
N GLU A 277 18.32 13.77 16.19
CA GLU A 277 19.64 13.26 15.79
C GLU A 277 19.78 13.10 14.27
N ARG A 278 18.69 12.74 13.55
CA ARG A 278 18.71 12.32 12.16
C ARG A 278 17.71 13.09 11.29
N LYS A 279 17.79 14.41 11.33
CA LYS A 279 16.97 15.31 10.49
C LYS A 279 17.17 15.08 8.98
N ASP A 280 18.22 14.41 8.61
CA ASP A 280 18.59 14.01 7.25
C ASP A 280 17.95 12.69 6.80
N LEU A 281 17.45 11.85 7.73
CA LEU A 281 16.92 10.53 7.43
C LEU A 281 15.61 10.63 6.63
N ILE A 282 15.56 9.96 5.49
CA ILE A 282 14.35 9.83 4.66
C ILE A 282 13.56 8.63 5.15
N VAL A 283 12.25 8.80 5.42
CA VAL A 283 11.37 7.72 5.83
C VAL A 283 10.38 7.45 4.70
N LEU A 284 10.35 6.22 4.18
CA LEU A 284 9.42 5.76 3.17
C LEU A 284 8.55 4.63 3.73
N SER A 285 7.22 4.82 3.73
CA SER A 285 6.25 3.88 4.28
C SER A 285 5.19 3.51 3.24
N ASP A 286 5.05 2.20 2.98
CA ASP A 286 3.92 1.64 2.22
C ASP A 286 2.80 1.27 3.20
N ASN A 287 1.69 1.99 3.16
CA ASN A 287 0.57 1.82 4.09
C ASN A 287 -0.66 1.12 3.47
N VAL A 288 -0.45 0.30 2.45
CA VAL A 288 -1.53 -0.42 1.72
C VAL A 288 -2.47 -1.22 2.61
N TYR A 289 -2.02 -1.67 3.78
CA TYR A 289 -2.83 -2.46 4.73
C TYR A 289 -3.40 -1.64 5.89
N ALA A 290 -3.16 -0.33 5.96
CA ALA A 290 -3.62 0.52 7.05
C ALA A 290 -5.13 0.41 7.37
N PRO A 291 -6.05 0.38 6.37
CA PRO A 291 -7.49 0.31 6.67
C PRO A 291 -7.95 -0.98 7.36
N PHE A 292 -7.13 -2.03 7.40
CA PHE A 292 -7.50 -3.31 8.01
C PHE A 292 -7.18 -3.40 9.51
N ALA A 293 -6.25 -2.60 10.02
CA ALA A 293 -5.93 -2.55 11.45
C ALA A 293 -6.96 -1.71 12.21
N ASP A 294 -7.26 -2.07 13.46
CA ASP A 294 -8.04 -1.24 14.37
C ASP A 294 -7.20 -0.08 14.90
N GLN A 295 -5.90 -0.33 15.05
CA GLN A 295 -4.91 0.66 15.43
C GLN A 295 -3.76 0.65 14.41
N TYR A 296 -3.77 1.63 13.51
CA TYR A 296 -2.69 1.89 12.58
C TYR A 296 -1.87 3.10 13.08
N ASN A 297 -0.57 2.92 13.26
CA ASN A 297 0.33 3.99 13.68
C ASN A 297 1.24 4.36 12.50
N SER A 298 1.12 5.59 11.98
CA SER A 298 1.89 6.10 10.85
C SER A 298 3.09 6.93 11.31
N PHE A 299 4.18 6.92 10.52
CA PHE A 299 5.29 7.87 10.68
C PHE A 299 4.89 9.32 10.43
N MET A 300 3.84 9.57 9.66
CA MET A 300 3.26 10.91 9.51
C MET A 300 2.78 11.51 10.82
N LEU A 301 2.50 10.68 11.85
CA LEU A 301 2.21 11.18 13.20
C LEU A 301 3.43 11.81 13.85
N SER A 302 4.57 11.12 13.81
CA SER A 302 5.76 11.48 14.61
C SER A 302 6.78 12.30 13.85
N CYS A 303 6.98 12.03 12.55
CA CYS A 303 7.98 12.74 11.74
C CYS A 303 7.45 13.07 10.32
N PRO A 304 6.34 13.86 10.21
CA PRO A 304 5.68 14.12 8.92
C PRO A 304 6.60 14.76 7.88
N ARG A 305 7.54 15.59 8.31
CA ARG A 305 8.46 16.30 7.42
C ARG A 305 9.55 15.42 6.78
N ASN A 306 9.78 14.24 7.34
CA ASN A 306 10.76 13.27 6.84
C ASN A 306 10.11 12.11 6.13
N THR A 307 8.77 12.04 6.12
CA THR A 307 8.02 10.85 5.69
C THR A 307 7.43 11.04 4.30
N ILE A 308 7.58 10.00 3.48
CA ILE A 308 6.88 9.78 2.23
C ILE A 308 5.95 8.60 2.48
N GLU A 309 4.65 8.82 2.38
CA GLU A 309 3.64 7.75 2.48
C GLU A 309 3.21 7.32 1.08
N VAL A 310 3.10 6.01 0.87
CA VAL A 310 2.57 5.44 -0.36
C VAL A 310 1.37 4.56 -0.02
N TYR A 311 0.25 4.79 -0.69
CA TYR A 311 -1.00 4.06 -0.50
C TYR A 311 -1.45 3.35 -1.78
N SER A 312 -2.11 2.20 -1.62
CA SER A 312 -2.71 1.47 -2.73
C SER A 312 -4.15 1.07 -2.43
N LEU A 313 -5.03 1.27 -3.41
CA LEU A 313 -6.41 0.81 -3.33
C LEU A 313 -6.57 -0.69 -3.65
N SER A 314 -5.47 -1.35 -4.06
CA SER A 314 -5.48 -2.75 -4.54
C SER A 314 -6.11 -3.73 -3.56
N LYS A 315 -5.89 -3.56 -2.24
CA LYS A 315 -6.29 -4.53 -1.22
C LYS A 315 -7.66 -4.19 -0.64
N TYR A 316 -7.82 -2.99 -0.13
CA TYR A 316 -9.02 -2.58 0.59
C TYR A 316 -10.26 -2.50 -0.33
N PHE A 317 -10.11 -1.95 -1.53
CA PHE A 317 -11.20 -1.83 -2.50
C PHE A 317 -11.25 -2.97 -3.52
N GLY A 318 -10.34 -3.94 -3.44
CA GLY A 318 -10.28 -5.07 -4.38
C GLY A 318 -9.97 -4.65 -5.82
N THR A 319 -9.06 -3.71 -6.01
CA THR A 319 -8.71 -3.12 -7.33
C THR A 319 -7.32 -3.52 -7.82
N THR A 320 -6.85 -4.72 -7.48
CA THR A 320 -5.47 -5.16 -7.75
C THR A 320 -5.08 -4.99 -9.22
N GLY A 321 -5.96 -5.36 -10.16
CA GLY A 321 -5.71 -5.24 -11.60
C GLY A 321 -5.89 -3.83 -12.17
N TRP A 322 -6.54 -2.90 -11.44
CA TRP A 322 -6.75 -1.52 -11.88
C TRP A 322 -5.51 -0.63 -11.71
N ARG A 323 -4.53 -1.06 -10.91
CA ARG A 323 -3.30 -0.33 -10.65
C ARG A 323 -3.53 1.08 -10.10
N LEU A 324 -4.22 1.21 -8.97
CA LEU A 324 -4.59 2.47 -8.34
C LEU A 324 -3.76 2.73 -7.08
N GLY A 325 -3.06 3.86 -7.03
CA GLY A 325 -2.23 4.24 -5.89
C GLY A 325 -2.05 5.74 -5.75
N LEU A 326 -1.54 6.14 -4.60
CA LEU A 326 -1.26 7.53 -4.23
C LEU A 326 0.05 7.59 -3.47
N CYS A 327 0.75 8.72 -3.60
CA CYS A 327 1.89 9.08 -2.78
C CYS A 327 1.58 10.42 -2.09
N MET A 328 2.01 10.58 -0.83
CA MET A 328 1.80 11.78 -0.04
C MET A 328 3.08 12.24 0.64
N VAL A 329 3.34 13.54 0.65
CA VAL A 329 4.41 14.20 1.41
C VAL A 329 3.89 15.50 2.04
N ALA A 330 4.51 15.93 3.14
CA ALA A 330 4.22 17.26 3.68
C ALA A 330 4.80 18.34 2.76
N LYS A 331 4.07 19.45 2.53
CA LYS A 331 4.56 20.60 1.74
C LYS A 331 5.85 21.18 2.30
N ASN A 332 5.96 21.24 3.63
CA ASN A 332 7.16 21.72 4.35
C ASN A 332 8.15 20.60 4.66
N ASN A 333 8.27 19.59 3.78
CA ASN A 333 9.16 18.45 3.95
C ASN A 333 10.64 18.86 4.02
N ARG A 334 11.45 18.03 4.67
CA ARG A 334 12.91 18.25 4.80
C ARG A 334 13.69 17.91 3.54
N PHE A 335 13.08 17.18 2.59
CA PHE A 335 13.72 16.81 1.32
C PHE A 335 14.09 18.06 0.52
N ASN A 336 13.24 19.10 0.52
CA ASN A 336 13.52 20.39 -0.09
C ASN A 336 14.79 21.04 0.51
N GLY A 337 15.01 20.86 1.82
CA GLY A 337 16.22 21.31 2.50
C GLY A 337 17.47 20.51 2.09
N LEU A 338 17.34 19.18 2.00
CA LEU A 338 18.42 18.30 1.55
C LEU A 338 18.86 18.65 0.12
N LEU A 339 17.92 18.88 -0.79
CA LEU A 339 18.18 19.32 -2.16
C LEU A 339 18.94 20.66 -2.20
N LYS A 340 18.54 21.62 -1.36
CA LYS A 340 19.24 22.92 -1.23
C LYS A 340 20.64 22.78 -0.63
N GLY A 341 20.88 21.75 0.18
CA GLY A 341 22.18 21.45 0.81
C GLY A 341 23.19 20.75 -0.10
N LEU A 342 22.79 20.28 -1.29
CA LEU A 342 23.69 19.58 -2.21
C LEU A 342 24.88 20.46 -2.66
N SER A 343 25.99 19.81 -3.05
CA SER A 343 27.16 20.49 -3.59
C SER A 343 26.86 21.24 -4.90
N GLY A 344 27.66 22.23 -5.22
CA GLY A 344 27.52 23.01 -6.46
C GLY A 344 27.56 22.14 -7.73
N LYS A 345 28.35 21.06 -7.73
CA LYS A 345 28.40 20.06 -8.82
C LYS A 345 27.04 19.43 -9.07
N TYR A 346 26.41 18.93 -8.01
CA TYR A 346 25.09 18.28 -8.11
C TYR A 346 23.98 19.28 -8.46
N LYS A 347 24.00 20.48 -7.87
CA LYS A 347 23.05 21.55 -8.23
C LYS A 347 23.12 21.90 -9.72
N LYS A 348 24.34 22.03 -10.28
CA LYS A 348 24.52 22.30 -11.72
C LYS A 348 23.96 21.17 -12.58
N ALA A 349 24.20 19.91 -12.20
CA ALA A 349 23.67 18.75 -12.90
C ALA A 349 22.12 18.71 -12.84
N LEU A 350 21.52 19.00 -11.67
CA LEU A 350 20.06 19.03 -11.51
C LEU A 350 19.43 20.19 -12.29
N ASN A 351 20.05 21.36 -12.33
CA ASN A 351 19.55 22.46 -13.16
C ASN A 351 19.50 22.06 -14.64
N LYS A 352 20.55 21.39 -15.14
CA LYS A 352 20.56 20.86 -16.51
C LYS A 352 19.52 19.78 -16.72
N ARG A 353 19.32 18.86 -15.75
CA ARG A 353 18.31 17.78 -15.84
C ARG A 353 16.91 18.32 -16.00
N TYR A 354 16.57 19.38 -15.26
CA TYR A 354 15.21 19.94 -15.21
C TYR A 354 14.99 21.18 -16.06
N GLU A 355 15.97 21.59 -16.89
CA GLU A 355 15.82 22.76 -17.78
C GLU A 355 14.67 22.64 -18.78
N THR A 356 14.29 21.39 -19.13
CA THR A 356 13.13 21.10 -20.00
C THR A 356 11.79 21.13 -19.26
N ALA A 357 11.81 21.09 -17.92
CA ALA A 357 10.61 21.10 -17.09
C ALA A 357 10.16 22.52 -16.71
N THR A 358 11.13 23.43 -16.52
CA THR A 358 10.86 24.78 -16.03
C THR A 358 12.00 25.73 -16.36
N LEU A 359 11.71 27.04 -16.43
CA LEU A 359 12.71 28.08 -16.57
C LEU A 359 13.53 28.32 -15.30
N ASP A 360 13.09 27.81 -14.15
CA ASP A 360 13.78 27.96 -12.87
C ASP A 360 13.88 26.59 -12.15
N PRO A 361 14.76 25.69 -12.60
CA PRO A 361 14.93 24.35 -12.01
C PRO A 361 15.28 24.35 -10.52
N ALA A 362 15.91 25.41 -10.03
CA ALA A 362 16.30 25.53 -8.63
C ALA A 362 15.11 25.68 -7.67
N LYS A 363 13.95 26.12 -8.17
CA LYS A 363 12.73 26.27 -7.37
C LYS A 363 11.87 25.02 -7.29
N LEU A 364 12.13 23.99 -8.12
CA LEU A 364 11.35 22.75 -8.08
C LEU A 364 11.42 22.11 -6.70
N THR A 365 10.26 21.84 -6.13
CA THR A 365 10.09 21.09 -4.89
C THR A 365 10.42 19.62 -5.09
N PHE A 366 10.53 18.87 -4.01
CA PHE A 366 10.69 17.41 -4.09
C PHE A 366 9.51 16.75 -4.82
N MET A 367 8.27 17.20 -4.56
CA MET A 367 7.09 16.67 -5.24
C MET A 367 7.11 17.00 -6.75
N ASP A 368 7.49 18.21 -7.15
CA ASP A 368 7.63 18.56 -8.57
C ASP A 368 8.64 17.65 -9.28
N ARG A 369 9.76 17.35 -8.61
CA ARG A 369 10.78 16.43 -9.13
C ARG A 369 10.26 15.01 -9.23
N LEU A 370 9.56 14.53 -8.21
CA LEU A 370 8.93 13.20 -8.21
C LEU A 370 7.94 13.06 -9.38
N VAL A 371 7.11 14.06 -9.60
CA VAL A 371 6.17 14.11 -10.73
C VAL A 371 6.91 14.14 -12.07
N PHE A 372 7.97 14.93 -12.19
CA PHE A 372 8.78 14.99 -13.41
C PHE A 372 9.48 13.65 -13.69
N ASP A 373 10.20 13.12 -12.70
CA ASP A 373 10.97 11.88 -12.85
C ASP A 373 10.07 10.67 -13.15
N SER A 374 8.85 10.65 -12.62
CA SER A 374 7.88 9.60 -12.93
C SER A 374 7.50 9.50 -14.42
N ARG A 375 7.73 10.57 -15.22
CA ARG A 375 7.48 10.59 -16.66
C ARG A 375 8.62 9.97 -17.48
N GLN A 376 9.79 9.81 -16.89
CA GLN A 376 10.97 9.29 -17.58
C GLN A 376 10.98 7.76 -17.69
N VAL A 377 9.91 7.11 -17.25
CA VAL A 377 9.73 5.68 -17.46
C VAL A 377 9.66 5.40 -18.97
N ALA A 378 10.65 4.66 -19.46
CA ALA A 378 10.78 4.27 -20.88
C ALA A 378 10.85 5.46 -21.88
N GLU A 379 11.42 6.59 -21.46
CA GLU A 379 11.55 7.80 -22.30
C GLU A 379 10.22 8.39 -22.79
N ALA A 380 9.08 7.84 -22.36
CA ALA A 380 7.76 8.27 -22.77
C ALA A 380 7.19 9.28 -21.77
N HIS A 381 7.06 10.53 -22.21
CA HIS A 381 6.43 11.61 -21.41
C HIS A 381 4.91 11.44 -21.20
N VAL A 382 4.35 10.32 -21.60
CA VAL A 382 2.92 9.99 -21.60
C VAL A 382 2.50 9.05 -20.46
N GLY A 383 3.41 8.62 -19.59
CA GLY A 383 3.09 7.78 -18.43
C GLY A 383 2.24 8.51 -17.41
N GLY A 384 1.66 7.77 -16.49
CA GLY A 384 0.86 8.27 -15.37
C GLY A 384 -0.53 7.65 -15.32
N LEU A 385 -1.11 7.65 -14.12
CA LEU A 385 -2.42 7.07 -13.89
C LEU A 385 -3.48 7.80 -14.72
N SER A 386 -4.24 7.07 -15.54
CA SER A 386 -5.25 7.64 -16.43
C SER A 386 -6.31 8.45 -15.67
N THR A 387 -6.86 9.49 -16.29
CA THR A 387 -7.83 10.37 -15.64
C THR A 387 -9.14 9.65 -15.27
N PRO A 388 -9.68 8.67 -16.06
CA PRO A 388 -10.82 7.87 -15.61
C PRO A 388 -10.52 7.03 -14.36
N GLN A 389 -9.32 6.48 -14.25
CA GLN A 389 -8.90 5.76 -13.04
C GLN A 389 -8.82 6.70 -11.83
N GLN A 390 -8.39 7.94 -12.03
CA GLN A 390 -8.39 8.96 -10.97
C GLN A 390 -9.81 9.33 -10.51
N SER A 391 -10.79 9.41 -11.42
CA SER A 391 -12.21 9.60 -11.06
C SER A 391 -12.75 8.42 -10.23
N LEU A 392 -12.37 7.18 -10.56
CA LEU A 392 -12.73 6.01 -9.77
C LEU A 392 -12.08 6.05 -8.37
N ILE A 393 -10.80 6.45 -8.27
CA ILE A 393 -10.14 6.65 -6.98
C ILE A 393 -10.93 7.65 -6.14
N ALA A 394 -11.26 8.82 -6.67
CA ALA A 394 -11.98 9.86 -5.94
C ALA A 394 -13.30 9.35 -5.35
N LEU A 395 -14.09 8.58 -6.12
CA LEU A 395 -15.31 7.97 -5.62
C LEU A 395 -15.06 6.94 -4.49
N MET A 396 -14.01 6.12 -4.61
CA MET A 396 -13.66 5.12 -3.60
C MET A 396 -13.18 5.77 -2.30
N LEU A 397 -12.33 6.78 -2.40
CA LEU A 397 -11.83 7.49 -1.23
C LEU A 397 -12.94 8.26 -0.52
N TYR A 398 -13.81 8.94 -1.26
CA TYR A 398 -14.98 9.60 -0.69
C TYR A 398 -15.93 8.60 -0.02
N TYR A 399 -16.09 7.40 -0.62
CA TYR A 399 -16.91 6.34 -0.01
C TYR A 399 -16.38 5.95 1.37
N ASP A 400 -15.07 5.82 1.53
CA ASP A 400 -14.47 5.50 2.83
C ASP A 400 -14.59 6.67 3.83
N ILE A 401 -14.39 7.91 3.38
CA ILE A 401 -14.62 9.11 4.21
C ILE A 401 -16.07 9.12 4.73
N ALA A 402 -17.04 8.83 3.87
CA ALA A 402 -18.45 8.77 4.25
C ALA A 402 -18.76 7.58 5.18
N ASP A 403 -18.14 6.40 4.94
CA ASP A 403 -18.29 5.20 5.77
C ASP A 403 -17.72 5.42 7.19
N ARG A 404 -16.58 6.13 7.30
CA ARG A 404 -15.97 6.50 8.60
C ARG A 404 -16.83 7.46 9.40
N LYS A 405 -17.49 8.41 8.75
CA LYS A 405 -18.41 9.36 9.38
C LYS A 405 -19.74 8.72 9.82
N SER A 406 -19.96 7.45 9.48
CA SER A 406 -21.13 6.66 9.86
C SER A 406 -20.75 5.48 10.77
N GLU A 407 -21.12 4.27 10.40
CA GLU A 407 -20.91 3.06 11.21
C GLU A 407 -19.70 2.21 10.77
N MET A 408 -18.87 2.70 9.84
CA MET A 408 -17.74 1.95 9.24
C MET A 408 -18.16 0.58 8.68
N LYS A 409 -19.36 0.49 8.09
CA LYS A 409 -19.96 -0.79 7.69
C LYS A 409 -19.10 -1.59 6.70
N TYR A 410 -18.52 -0.91 5.72
CA TYR A 410 -17.66 -1.55 4.72
C TYR A 410 -16.39 -2.09 5.36
N ARG A 411 -15.67 -1.22 6.10
CA ARG A 411 -14.44 -1.58 6.80
C ARG A 411 -14.67 -2.75 7.77
N ASN A 412 -15.71 -2.66 8.61
CA ASN A 412 -16.04 -3.69 9.59
C ASN A 412 -16.46 -5.02 8.92
N SER A 413 -17.12 -4.97 7.78
CA SER A 413 -17.49 -6.19 7.04
C SER A 413 -16.28 -6.92 6.51
N ILE A 414 -15.31 -6.22 5.90
CA ILE A 414 -14.07 -6.84 5.43
C ILE A 414 -13.26 -7.42 6.61
N LYS A 415 -13.11 -6.67 7.69
CA LYS A 415 -12.38 -7.14 8.88
C LYS A 415 -13.03 -8.39 9.49
N ARG A 416 -14.37 -8.45 9.51
CA ARG A 416 -15.11 -9.64 9.97
C ARG A 416 -14.82 -10.86 9.09
N ILE A 417 -14.76 -10.70 7.77
CA ILE A 417 -14.42 -11.77 6.82
C ILE A 417 -13.00 -12.30 7.11
N LEU A 418 -12.02 -11.40 7.22
CA LEU A 418 -10.62 -11.80 7.47
C LEU A 418 -10.46 -12.48 8.83
N LYS A 419 -11.07 -11.93 9.88
CA LYS A 419 -11.08 -12.52 11.23
C LYS A 419 -11.74 -13.90 11.24
N GLY A 420 -12.88 -14.06 10.55
CA GLY A 420 -13.55 -15.35 10.42
C GLY A 420 -12.66 -16.42 9.81
N ARG A 421 -12.00 -16.09 8.69
CA ARG A 421 -11.05 -16.98 8.00
C ARG A 421 -9.85 -17.38 8.88
N LEU A 422 -9.26 -16.41 9.58
CA LEU A 422 -8.15 -16.67 10.51
C LEU A 422 -8.61 -17.59 11.66
N THR A 423 -9.74 -17.30 12.27
CA THR A 423 -10.30 -18.11 13.36
C THR A 423 -10.63 -19.53 12.89
N THR A 424 -11.23 -19.67 11.71
CA THR A 424 -11.57 -20.96 11.10
C THR A 424 -10.32 -21.80 10.83
N LEU A 425 -9.22 -21.19 10.36
CA LEU A 425 -7.94 -21.85 10.16
C LEU A 425 -7.39 -22.42 11.47
N TYR A 426 -7.24 -21.59 12.50
CA TYR A 426 -6.59 -21.99 13.76
C TYR A 426 -7.44 -22.93 14.62
N LYS A 427 -8.77 -22.91 14.44
CA LYS A 427 -9.66 -23.89 15.07
C LYS A 427 -9.31 -25.34 14.69
N GLN A 428 -8.67 -25.56 13.54
CA GLN A 428 -8.23 -26.89 13.11
C GLN A 428 -7.04 -27.44 13.91
N PHE A 429 -6.38 -26.57 14.65
CA PHE A 429 -5.28 -26.93 15.57
C PHE A 429 -5.69 -26.93 17.04
N ASP A 430 -6.98 -26.74 17.33
CA ASP A 430 -7.52 -26.55 18.67
C ASP A 430 -6.90 -25.33 19.40
N MET A 431 -6.52 -24.29 18.63
CA MET A 431 -5.87 -23.07 19.13
C MET A 431 -6.82 -21.86 19.09
N HIS A 432 -6.80 -21.10 20.18
CA HIS A 432 -7.37 -19.75 20.21
C HIS A 432 -6.30 -18.70 19.87
N ILE A 433 -6.66 -17.72 19.03
CA ILE A 433 -5.77 -16.63 18.65
C ILE A 433 -6.19 -15.35 19.35
N ASN A 434 -5.22 -14.74 20.04
CA ASN A 434 -5.35 -13.36 20.44
C ASN A 434 -5.05 -12.45 19.24
N ILE A 435 -5.99 -11.59 18.87
CA ILE A 435 -5.86 -10.66 17.75
C ILE A 435 -5.72 -9.24 18.31
N PRO A 436 -4.51 -8.70 18.40
CA PRO A 436 -4.31 -7.35 18.89
C PRO A 436 -4.82 -6.31 17.88
N PRO A 437 -5.19 -5.08 18.32
CA PRO A 437 -5.76 -4.04 17.46
C PRO A 437 -4.81 -3.58 16.34
N THR A 438 -3.52 -3.83 16.46
CA THR A 438 -2.51 -3.56 15.42
C THR A 438 -2.51 -4.58 14.28
N SER A 439 -3.18 -5.74 14.44
CA SER A 439 -3.25 -6.80 13.42
C SER A 439 -4.23 -6.46 12.32
N THR A 440 -3.82 -6.66 11.07
CA THR A 440 -4.68 -6.50 9.88
C THR A 440 -5.45 -7.76 9.51
N GLN A 441 -4.98 -8.92 9.97
CA GLN A 441 -5.48 -10.25 9.60
C GLN A 441 -5.52 -10.49 8.07
N TYR A 442 -4.83 -9.64 7.28
CA TYR A 442 -4.79 -9.84 5.81
C TYR A 442 -3.88 -10.99 5.41
N TYR A 443 -2.79 -11.15 6.15
CA TYR A 443 -1.89 -12.30 6.12
C TYR A 443 -1.75 -12.87 7.52
N ASN A 444 -1.15 -14.06 7.58
CA ASN A 444 -0.61 -14.62 8.81
C ASN A 444 0.69 -15.37 8.49
N LEU A 445 1.63 -15.31 9.42
CA LEU A 445 2.83 -16.15 9.43
C LEU A 445 2.58 -17.33 10.35
N ILE A 446 2.19 -18.47 9.77
CA ILE A 446 1.91 -19.69 10.51
C ILE A 446 3.23 -20.27 11.05
N ASP A 447 3.32 -20.38 12.36
CA ASP A 447 4.46 -20.99 13.05
C ASP A 447 4.30 -22.52 13.12
N ILE A 448 4.91 -23.23 12.19
CA ILE A 448 4.79 -24.69 12.10
C ILE A 448 5.36 -25.39 13.36
N PRO A 449 6.57 -25.07 13.87
CA PRO A 449 7.04 -25.64 15.13
C PRO A 449 6.14 -25.32 16.33
N GLY A 450 5.61 -24.10 16.42
CA GLY A 450 4.70 -23.69 17.48
C GLY A 450 3.39 -24.51 17.47
N ILE A 451 2.79 -24.70 16.30
CA ILE A 451 1.60 -25.56 16.13
C ILE A 451 1.94 -27.02 16.46
N THR A 452 3.09 -27.51 16.00
CA THR A 452 3.53 -28.87 16.29
C THR A 452 3.70 -29.09 17.81
N ARG A 453 4.31 -28.14 18.52
CA ARG A 453 4.45 -28.15 19.98
C ARG A 453 3.10 -28.19 20.68
N HIS A 454 2.15 -27.37 20.23
CA HIS A 454 0.81 -27.33 20.81
C HIS A 454 0.08 -28.68 20.66
N MET A 455 0.19 -29.32 19.50
CA MET A 455 -0.55 -30.54 19.17
C MET A 455 0.12 -31.81 19.69
N TYR A 456 1.44 -31.86 19.67
CA TYR A 456 2.22 -33.10 19.85
C TYR A 456 3.38 -33.00 20.87
N GLY A 457 3.55 -31.81 21.50
CA GLY A 457 4.60 -31.57 22.51
C GLY A 457 5.96 -31.15 21.93
N ASP A 458 6.88 -30.79 22.85
CA ASP A 458 8.20 -30.23 22.50
C ASP A 458 9.04 -31.19 21.67
N LYS A 459 9.06 -32.49 22.02
CA LYS A 459 9.84 -33.52 21.31
C LYS A 459 9.50 -33.60 19.82
N ALA A 460 8.21 -33.52 19.49
CA ALA A 460 7.76 -33.50 18.10
C ALA A 460 8.14 -32.19 17.37
N ALA A 461 8.07 -31.06 18.06
CA ALA A 461 8.47 -29.76 17.49
C ALA A 461 9.99 -29.70 17.23
N GLU A 462 10.82 -30.25 18.09
CA GLU A 462 12.27 -30.37 17.89
C GLU A 462 12.59 -31.33 16.75
N TYR A 463 11.88 -32.47 16.70
CA TYR A 463 12.06 -33.48 15.68
C TYR A 463 11.80 -32.92 14.27
N ILE A 464 10.67 -32.25 14.05
CA ILE A 464 10.34 -31.72 12.71
C ILE A 464 11.38 -30.72 12.21
N VAL A 465 11.90 -29.86 13.08
CA VAL A 465 12.91 -28.84 12.71
C VAL A 465 14.29 -29.45 12.49
N SER A 466 14.65 -30.52 13.25
CA SER A 466 15.97 -31.17 13.16
C SER A 466 16.07 -32.17 12.02
N GLN A 467 14.97 -32.81 11.63
CA GLN A 467 14.97 -33.87 10.61
C GLN A 467 14.62 -33.40 9.21
N TYR A 468 13.91 -32.30 9.09
CA TYR A 468 13.42 -31.82 7.80
C TYR A 468 13.82 -30.36 7.52
N GLU A 469 14.04 -30.06 6.23
CA GLU A 469 14.11 -28.71 5.74
C GLU A 469 12.67 -28.16 5.58
N TYR A 470 12.44 -26.88 5.88
CA TYR A 470 11.10 -26.28 5.74
C TYR A 470 10.54 -26.38 4.31
N LEU A 471 11.39 -26.45 3.28
CA LEU A 471 10.95 -26.69 1.91
C LEU A 471 10.46 -28.12 1.70
N GLU A 472 11.01 -29.11 2.40
CA GLU A 472 10.53 -30.49 2.35
C GLU A 472 9.10 -30.56 2.89
N PHE A 473 8.84 -29.90 4.03
CA PHE A 473 7.49 -29.75 4.57
C PHE A 473 6.55 -29.08 3.55
N LEU A 474 6.98 -27.98 2.93
CA LEU A 474 6.18 -27.25 1.94
C LEU A 474 5.87 -28.11 0.71
N PHE A 475 6.86 -28.87 0.21
CA PHE A 475 6.67 -29.80 -0.90
C PHE A 475 5.75 -30.97 -0.54
N HIS A 476 5.86 -31.50 0.67
CA HIS A 476 4.97 -32.55 1.19
C HIS A 476 3.52 -32.02 1.24
N LEU A 477 3.30 -30.81 1.78
CA LEU A 477 2.00 -30.17 1.83
C LEU A 477 1.39 -29.97 0.42
N VAL A 478 2.21 -29.55 -0.55
CA VAL A 478 1.78 -29.33 -1.93
C VAL A 478 1.49 -30.64 -2.66
N SER A 479 2.40 -31.62 -2.60
CA SER A 479 2.28 -32.85 -3.39
C SER A 479 1.20 -33.80 -2.86
N LYS A 480 1.03 -33.89 -1.52
CA LYS A 480 0.06 -34.82 -0.92
C LYS A 480 -1.28 -34.15 -0.62
N TYR A 481 -1.28 -32.88 -0.27
CA TYR A 481 -2.47 -32.17 0.19
C TYR A 481 -2.90 -31.00 -0.70
N HIS A 482 -2.27 -30.81 -1.86
CA HIS A 482 -2.62 -29.78 -2.84
C HIS A 482 -2.81 -28.38 -2.25
N THR A 483 -2.05 -28.04 -1.20
CA THR A 483 -2.14 -26.77 -0.49
C THR A 483 -0.87 -25.97 -0.65
N ILE A 484 -1.00 -24.72 -1.12
CA ILE A 484 0.13 -23.85 -1.44
C ILE A 484 0.18 -22.68 -0.46
N LEU A 485 1.27 -22.61 0.30
CA LEU A 485 1.69 -21.47 1.13
C LEU A 485 3.06 -20.99 0.65
N LEU A 486 3.54 -19.86 1.19
CA LEU A 486 4.87 -19.34 0.86
C LEU A 486 5.79 -19.35 2.09
N PRO A 487 7.07 -19.68 1.93
CA PRO A 487 8.01 -19.66 3.05
C PRO A 487 8.29 -18.23 3.50
N GLY A 488 8.38 -18.02 4.82
CA GLY A 488 8.69 -16.73 5.42
C GLY A 488 10.09 -16.22 5.09
N SER A 489 11.04 -17.12 4.81
CA SER A 489 12.43 -16.79 4.44
C SER A 489 12.51 -15.84 3.25
N GLY A 490 11.62 -15.99 2.26
CA GLY A 490 11.55 -15.08 1.10
C GLY A 490 11.09 -13.66 1.43
N PHE A 491 10.69 -13.40 2.67
CA PHE A 491 10.27 -12.09 3.18
C PHE A 491 11.16 -11.58 4.32
N GLY A 492 12.27 -12.27 4.62
CA GLY A 492 13.13 -11.95 5.76
C GLY A 492 12.59 -12.43 7.10
N ALA A 493 11.60 -13.34 7.12
CA ALA A 493 11.13 -14.01 8.33
C ALA A 493 11.86 -15.35 8.54
N THR A 494 11.65 -15.97 9.72
CA THR A 494 12.20 -17.31 10.00
C THR A 494 11.66 -18.36 9.02
N PRO A 495 12.49 -19.31 8.56
CA PRO A 495 12.12 -20.25 7.50
C PRO A 495 10.87 -21.09 7.78
N TRP A 496 10.67 -21.54 9.03
CA TRP A 496 9.55 -22.38 9.45
C TRP A 496 8.25 -21.61 9.71
N ARG A 497 8.25 -20.29 9.48
CA ARG A 497 7.02 -19.48 9.47
C ARG A 497 6.53 -19.36 8.03
N LEU A 498 5.36 -19.93 7.75
CA LEU A 498 4.79 -19.94 6.40
C LEU A 498 3.76 -18.81 6.24
N ARG A 499 3.88 -18.02 5.18
CA ARG A 499 2.89 -16.98 4.87
C ARG A 499 1.65 -17.57 4.25
N ILE A 500 0.51 -17.26 4.84
CA ILE A 500 -0.83 -17.48 4.29
C ILE A 500 -1.52 -16.13 4.04
N SER A 501 -2.17 -15.97 2.87
CA SER A 501 -3.11 -14.88 2.63
C SER A 501 -4.49 -15.30 3.12
N LEU A 502 -5.16 -14.43 3.86
CA LEU A 502 -6.53 -14.65 4.33
C LEU A 502 -7.57 -13.92 3.45
N ALA A 503 -7.13 -13.29 2.38
CA ALA A 503 -7.97 -12.45 1.55
C ALA A 503 -8.48 -13.10 0.26
N ASN A 504 -7.91 -14.22 -0.21
CA ASN A 504 -8.05 -14.68 -1.58
C ASN A 504 -8.89 -15.96 -1.79
N LEU A 505 -9.29 -16.63 -0.71
CA LEU A 505 -10.11 -17.85 -0.73
C LEU A 505 -11.37 -17.68 0.11
N GLU A 506 -12.29 -18.64 0.06
CA GLU A 506 -13.49 -18.66 0.89
C GLU A 506 -13.20 -19.22 2.30
N GLU A 507 -14.08 -19.00 3.27
CA GLU A 507 -13.88 -19.44 4.65
C GLU A 507 -13.77 -20.97 4.77
N LYS A 508 -14.53 -21.74 3.96
CA LYS A 508 -14.46 -23.20 3.91
C LYS A 508 -13.07 -23.70 3.49
N ASP A 509 -12.39 -22.99 2.60
CA ASP A 509 -11.06 -23.37 2.11
C ASP A 509 -10.01 -23.23 3.21
N TYR A 510 -10.13 -22.23 4.10
CA TYR A 510 -9.23 -22.09 5.26
C TYR A 510 -9.42 -23.20 6.30
N ARG A 511 -10.64 -23.75 6.41
CA ARG A 511 -10.86 -24.98 7.19
C ARG A 511 -10.07 -26.15 6.59
N GLU A 512 -10.19 -26.34 5.28
CA GLU A 512 -9.50 -27.42 4.59
C GLU A 512 -7.96 -27.24 4.65
N ILE A 513 -7.45 -26.02 4.44
CA ILE A 513 -6.02 -25.72 4.61
C ILE A 513 -5.54 -26.08 6.02
N GLY A 514 -6.30 -25.73 7.06
CA GLY A 514 -5.96 -26.07 8.45
C GLY A 514 -5.91 -27.58 8.67
N MET A 515 -6.91 -28.33 8.16
CA MET A 515 -6.91 -29.78 8.22
C MET A 515 -5.71 -30.40 7.46
N ASN A 516 -5.36 -29.86 6.30
CA ASN A 516 -4.25 -30.33 5.49
C ASN A 516 -2.90 -30.06 6.17
N LEU A 517 -2.74 -28.90 6.79
CA LEU A 517 -1.58 -28.59 7.63
C LEU A 517 -1.46 -29.56 8.82
N ARG A 518 -2.57 -29.80 9.53
CA ARG A 518 -2.61 -30.76 10.66
C ARG A 518 -2.16 -32.16 10.22
N LYS A 519 -2.66 -32.65 9.08
CA LYS A 519 -2.27 -33.95 8.51
C LYS A 519 -0.80 -33.97 8.10
N ALA A 520 -0.32 -32.93 7.40
CA ALA A 520 1.06 -32.86 6.94
C ALA A 520 2.06 -32.82 8.11
N ILE A 521 1.72 -32.11 9.20
CA ILE A 521 2.52 -32.14 10.43
C ILE A 521 2.51 -33.56 11.02
N GLY A 522 1.33 -34.17 11.18
CA GLY A 522 1.17 -35.53 11.72
C GLY A 522 1.97 -36.59 10.96
N ASP A 523 1.96 -36.51 9.60
CA ASP A 523 2.75 -37.42 8.76
C ASP A 523 4.25 -37.37 9.10
N LEU A 524 4.81 -36.18 9.30
CA LEU A 524 6.23 -35.98 9.50
C LEU A 524 6.69 -36.29 10.94
N VAL A 525 5.81 -36.11 11.94
CA VAL A 525 6.14 -36.40 13.33
C VAL A 525 5.76 -37.81 13.80
N ALA A 526 5.07 -38.59 12.97
CA ALA A 526 4.65 -39.96 13.27
C ALA A 526 5.76 -40.86 13.84
N PRO A 527 7.05 -40.75 13.41
CA PRO A 527 8.12 -41.60 13.98
C PRO A 527 8.43 -41.34 15.44
N VAL A 528 7.96 -40.24 16.04
CA VAL A 528 8.28 -39.87 17.44
C VAL A 528 7.04 -39.75 18.34
N LEU A 529 5.85 -40.05 17.80
CA LEU A 529 4.60 -40.18 18.52
C LEU A 529 4.41 -41.62 18.97
#